data_6e17d0b49a19ee72b91794f223c9a04e
#
_entry.id   6e17d0b49a19ee72b91794f223c9a04e
#
_cell.length_a   1.000
_cell.length_b   1.000
_cell.length_c   1.000
_cell.angle_alpha   90.00
_cell.angle_beta   90.00
_cell.angle_gamma   90.00
#
_symmetry.space_group_name_H-M   'P 1'
#
loop_
_entity.id
_entity.type
_entity.pdbx_description
1 polymer ?
#
loop_
_entity_poly.entity_id
_entity_poly.type
_entity_poly.pdbx_seq_one_letter_code
_entity_poly.pdbx_strand_id
1 'polypeptide(L)'
;MIRRRVTVHGSVQGVGFRFSVARAAQSRGVAGWVSNRPDGTVEAVFEGEPGAVDSLVRFSREGPRGAVVDRVEVVEEEPEGLRSFGIR
;
A
#
# COMPACT_ATOMS: atom_id res chain seq x y z
N MET A 1 13.11 5.73 9.93
CA MET A 1 12.18 5.79 8.79
C MET A 1 12.56 4.74 7.77
N ILE A 2 11.60 3.98 7.30
CA ILE A 2 11.81 2.96 6.27
C ILE A 2 10.86 3.21 5.09
N ARG A 3 11.17 2.58 3.95
CA ARG A 3 10.31 2.60 2.76
C ARG A 3 10.13 1.18 2.25
N ARG A 4 8.91 0.84 1.91
CA ARG A 4 8.57 -0.45 1.29
C ARG A 4 7.70 -0.19 0.07
N ARG A 5 8.01 -0.87 -1.03
CA ARG A 5 7.16 -0.91 -2.21
C ARG A 5 6.45 -2.25 -2.22
N VAL A 6 5.14 -2.24 -2.40
CA VAL A 6 4.36 -3.47 -2.46
C VAL A 6 3.63 -3.55 -3.79
N THR A 7 3.52 -4.76 -4.32
CA THR A 7 2.69 -5.07 -5.49
C THR A 7 1.73 -6.15 -5.08
N VAL A 8 0.43 -5.84 -5.16
CA VAL A 8 -0.63 -6.72 -4.70
C VAL A 8 -1.30 -7.37 -5.90
N HIS A 9 -1.30 -8.70 -5.92
CA HIS A 9 -1.90 -9.52 -7.00
C HIS A 9 -3.20 -10.14 -6.52
N GLY A 10 -4.15 -10.28 -7.43
CA GLY A 10 -5.44 -10.90 -7.16
C GLY A 10 -6.59 -10.07 -7.70
N SER A 11 -7.79 -10.29 -7.15
CA SER A 11 -8.96 -9.46 -7.45
C SER A 11 -8.92 -8.25 -6.55
N VAL A 12 -8.15 -7.24 -6.94
CA VAL A 12 -7.80 -6.11 -6.07
C VAL A 12 -8.18 -4.75 -6.66
N GLN A 13 -8.58 -4.71 -7.93
CA GLN A 13 -9.08 -3.47 -8.54
C GLN A 13 -10.61 -3.47 -8.55
N GLY A 14 -11.20 -2.28 -8.46
CA GLY A 14 -12.65 -2.15 -8.49
C GLY A 14 -13.35 -2.52 -7.19
N VAL A 15 -12.59 -2.65 -6.09
CA VAL A 15 -13.11 -3.05 -4.77
C VAL A 15 -12.79 -2.03 -3.68
N GLY A 16 -12.35 -0.83 -4.06
CA GLY A 16 -12.00 0.21 -3.09
C GLY A 16 -10.65 0.01 -2.43
N PHE A 17 -9.77 -0.78 -3.02
CA PHE A 17 -8.47 -1.11 -2.42
C PHE A 17 -7.61 0.14 -2.20
N ARG A 18 -7.48 0.99 -3.24
CA ARG A 18 -6.69 2.22 -3.16
C ARG A 18 -7.21 3.14 -2.05
N PHE A 19 -8.52 3.30 -1.98
CA PHE A 19 -9.16 4.15 -0.99
C PHE A 19 -8.90 3.64 0.44
N SER A 20 -9.05 2.33 0.65
CA SER A 20 -8.82 1.71 1.95
C SER A 20 -7.38 1.83 2.40
N VAL A 21 -6.42 1.63 1.47
CA VAL A 21 -4.99 1.77 1.77
C VAL A 21 -4.67 3.22 2.12
N ALA A 22 -5.19 4.18 1.34
CA ALA A 22 -4.93 5.59 1.61
C ALA A 22 -5.45 6.00 2.99
N ARG A 23 -6.65 5.57 3.35
CA ARG A 23 -7.20 5.87 4.67
C ARG A 23 -6.36 5.27 5.79
N ALA A 24 -5.96 4.02 5.62
CA ALA A 24 -5.12 3.35 6.63
C ALA A 24 -3.77 4.05 6.78
N ALA A 25 -3.14 4.42 5.66
CA ALA A 25 -1.85 5.10 5.69
C ALA A 25 -1.96 6.47 6.36
N GLN A 26 -2.97 7.25 6.00
CA GLN A 26 -3.18 8.58 6.57
C GLN A 26 -3.43 8.50 8.08
N SER A 27 -4.20 7.53 8.53
CA SER A 27 -4.49 7.39 9.96
C SER A 27 -3.27 6.95 10.77
N ARG A 28 -2.27 6.36 10.13
CA ARG A 28 -1.04 5.91 10.79
C ARG A 28 0.16 6.82 10.54
N GLY A 29 -0.06 7.96 9.88
CA GLY A 29 1.02 8.89 9.59
C GLY A 29 2.06 8.36 8.61
N VAL A 30 1.67 7.45 7.73
CA VAL A 30 2.55 6.87 6.70
C VAL A 30 2.41 7.69 5.43
N ALA A 31 3.53 8.09 4.85
CA ALA A 31 3.58 8.80 3.57
C ALA A 31 3.74 7.82 2.43
N GLY A 32 3.44 8.25 1.21
CA GLY A 32 3.60 7.43 0.01
C GLY A 32 2.45 7.61 -0.97
N TRP A 33 2.14 6.53 -1.67
CA TRP A 33 1.06 6.56 -2.66
C TRP A 33 0.58 5.15 -2.97
N VAL A 34 -0.59 5.05 -3.59
CA VAL A 34 -1.17 3.80 -4.06
C VAL A 34 -1.79 4.01 -5.43
N SER A 35 -1.64 3.03 -6.31
CA SER A 35 -2.05 3.15 -7.72
C SER A 35 -2.51 1.81 -8.27
N ASN A 36 -3.54 1.82 -9.11
CA ASN A 36 -3.89 0.67 -9.93
C ASN A 36 -2.95 0.62 -11.13
N ARG A 37 -2.48 -0.57 -11.48
CA ARG A 37 -1.62 -0.76 -12.64
C ARG A 37 -2.41 -1.38 -13.78
N PRO A 38 -1.95 -1.17 -15.04
CA PRO A 38 -2.64 -1.73 -16.20
C PRO A 38 -2.72 -3.26 -16.19
N ASP A 39 -1.80 -3.94 -15.51
CA ASP A 39 -1.77 -5.40 -15.45
C ASP A 39 -2.75 -5.99 -14.42
N GLY A 40 -3.56 -5.15 -13.77
CA GLY A 40 -4.54 -5.58 -12.79
C GLY A 40 -4.05 -5.58 -11.34
N THR A 41 -2.77 -5.32 -11.12
CA THR A 41 -2.22 -5.25 -9.76
C THR A 41 -2.46 -3.87 -9.14
N VAL A 42 -2.28 -3.80 -7.83
CA VAL A 42 -2.22 -2.53 -7.09
C VAL A 42 -0.79 -2.37 -6.60
N GLU A 43 -0.21 -1.21 -6.86
CA GLU A 43 1.13 -0.87 -6.40
C GLU A 43 1.04 0.22 -5.35
N ALA A 44 1.80 0.09 -4.27
CA ALA A 44 1.86 1.12 -3.24
C ALA A 44 3.27 1.29 -2.73
N VAL A 45 3.56 2.49 -2.25
CA VAL A 45 4.82 2.82 -1.58
C VAL A 45 4.46 3.37 -0.21
N PHE A 46 5.12 2.86 0.82
CA PHE A 46 4.91 3.28 2.20
C PHE A 46 6.22 3.76 2.81
N GLU A 47 6.21 4.98 3.34
CA GLU A 47 7.35 5.55 4.08
C GLU A 47 6.90 6.00 5.46
N GLY A 48 7.68 5.67 6.48
CA GLY A 48 7.40 6.12 7.83
C GLY A 48 8.09 5.27 8.88
N GLU A 49 7.54 5.31 10.09
CA GLU A 49 7.98 4.47 11.20
C GLU A 49 7.90 3.00 10.83
N PRO A 50 8.89 2.19 11.20
CA PRO A 50 8.89 0.76 10.82
C PRO A 50 7.61 0.02 11.20
N GLY A 51 7.11 0.20 12.42
CA GLY A 51 5.90 -0.47 12.86
C GLY A 51 4.66 -0.06 12.07
N ALA A 52 4.56 1.23 11.73
CA ALA A 52 3.44 1.75 10.95
C ALA A 52 3.51 1.23 9.52
N VAL A 53 4.68 1.25 8.90
CA VAL A 53 4.86 0.72 7.54
C VAL A 53 4.55 -0.78 7.51
N ASP A 54 5.04 -1.53 8.48
CA ASP A 54 4.76 -2.97 8.57
C ASP A 54 3.25 -3.24 8.68
N SER A 55 2.52 -2.38 9.41
CA SER A 55 1.07 -2.55 9.54
C SER A 55 0.37 -2.34 8.20
N LEU A 56 0.87 -1.43 7.36
CA LEU A 56 0.33 -1.20 6.02
C LEU A 56 0.64 -2.37 5.09
N VAL A 57 1.82 -2.97 5.21
CA VAL A 57 2.15 -4.18 4.44
C VAL A 57 1.19 -5.31 4.83
N ARG A 58 0.96 -5.52 6.11
CA ARG A 58 0.00 -6.54 6.57
C ARG A 58 -1.40 -6.25 6.08
N PHE A 59 -1.84 -4.98 6.14
CA PHE A 59 -3.15 -4.59 5.61
C PHE A 59 -3.27 -4.92 4.12
N SER A 60 -2.21 -4.69 3.37
CA SER A 60 -2.20 -4.96 1.92
C SER A 60 -2.31 -6.45 1.62
N ARG A 61 -1.83 -7.33 2.52
CA ARG A 61 -1.96 -8.77 2.35
C ARG A 61 -3.40 -9.25 2.54
N GLU A 62 -4.16 -8.52 3.31
CA GLU A 62 -5.57 -8.83 3.59
C GLU A 62 -6.50 -8.10 2.64
N GLY A 63 -6.27 -6.81 2.47
CA GLY A 63 -7.10 -5.93 1.68
C GLY A 63 -8.43 -5.63 2.34
N PRO A 64 -9.24 -4.78 1.69
CA PRO A 64 -10.59 -4.48 2.17
C PRO A 64 -11.54 -5.63 1.87
N ARG A 65 -12.74 -5.56 2.47
CA ARG A 65 -13.81 -6.49 2.17
C ARG A 65 -14.10 -6.47 0.66
N GLY A 66 -14.22 -7.64 0.08
CA GLY A 66 -14.46 -7.80 -1.36
C GLY A 66 -13.20 -7.99 -2.18
N ALA A 67 -12.02 -7.72 -1.63
CA ALA A 67 -10.77 -8.03 -2.30
C ALA A 67 -10.39 -9.48 -2.06
N VAL A 68 -9.74 -10.08 -3.05
CA VAL A 68 -9.11 -11.39 -2.92
C VAL A 68 -7.64 -11.19 -3.27
N VAL A 69 -6.78 -11.29 -2.27
CA VAL A 69 -5.34 -11.09 -2.45
C VAL A 69 -4.69 -12.45 -2.62
N ASP A 70 -4.07 -12.67 -3.78
CA ASP A 70 -3.39 -13.93 -4.09
C ASP A 70 -1.98 -13.94 -3.53
N ARG A 71 -1.25 -12.82 -3.71
CA ARG A 71 0.09 -12.67 -3.16
C ARG A 71 0.48 -11.20 -3.13
N VAL A 72 1.48 -10.89 -2.31
CA VAL A 72 2.04 -9.54 -2.21
C VAL A 72 3.56 -9.65 -2.34
N GLU A 73 4.11 -8.87 -3.25
CA GLU A 73 5.55 -8.72 -3.39
C GLU A 73 5.97 -7.47 -2.61
N VAL A 74 7.01 -7.59 -1.80
CA VAL A 74 7.50 -6.49 -0.97
C VAL A 74 8.97 -6.25 -1.30
N VAL A 75 9.31 -5.00 -1.61
CA VAL A 75 10.68 -4.60 -1.91
C VAL A 75 11.08 -3.48 -0.94
N GLU A 76 12.25 -3.64 -0.33
CA GLU A 76 12.83 -2.59 0.51
C GLU A 76 13.49 -1.55 -0.40
N GLU A 77 13.26 -0.28 -0.09
CA GLU A 77 13.83 0.83 -0.84
C GLU A 77 14.33 1.90 0.12
N GLU A 78 15.14 2.82 -0.38
CA GLU A 78 15.59 3.97 0.38
C GLU A 78 14.46 5.00 0.46
N PRO A 79 14.17 5.57 1.65
CA PRO A 79 13.19 6.64 1.77
C PRO A 79 13.55 7.85 0.93
N GLU A 80 12.53 8.48 0.34
CA GLU A 80 12.69 9.70 -0.45
C GLU A 80 12.30 10.96 0.32
N GLY A 81 11.72 10.80 1.52
CA GLY A 81 11.27 11.95 2.31
C GLY A 81 9.88 12.42 1.93
N LEU A 82 9.01 11.51 1.50
CA LEU A 82 7.63 11.85 1.20
C LEU A 82 6.92 12.32 2.47
N ARG A 83 5.94 13.23 2.32
CA ARG A 83 5.30 13.90 3.46
C ARG A 83 3.83 13.59 3.63
N SER A 84 3.19 13.05 2.60
CA SER A 84 1.76 12.76 2.64
C SER A 84 1.48 11.49 1.88
N PHE A 85 0.26 11.00 2.00
CA PHE A 85 -0.17 9.80 1.27
C PHE A 85 -1.26 10.18 0.28
N GLY A 86 -1.12 9.73 -0.96
CA GLY A 86 -2.09 10.03 -2.00
C GLY A 86 -2.43 8.82 -2.86
N ILE A 87 -3.52 8.96 -3.60
CA ILE A 87 -3.94 7.98 -4.60
C ILE A 87 -3.49 8.51 -5.97
N ARG A 88 -2.88 7.66 -6.73
CA ARG A 88 -2.46 7.96 -8.10
C ARG A 88 -3.33 7.27 -9.13
#